data_8be8e617f12d55fc4dc8ac52b99fce79
#
_entry.id   8be8e617f12d55fc4dc8ac52b99fce79
#
_cell.length_a   1.000
_cell.length_b   1.000
_cell.length_c   1.000
_cell.angle_alpha   90.00
_cell.angle_beta   90.00
_cell.angle_gamma   90.00
#
_symmetry.space_group_name_H-M   'P 1'
#
loop_
_entity.id
_entity.type
_entity.pdbx_description
1 polymer ?
#
loop_
_entity_poly.entity_id
_entity_poly.type
_entity_poly.pdbx_seq_one_letter_code
_entity_poly.pdbx_strand_id
1 'polypeptide(L)'
;MRSSQWTSGVVGAALFVSCLGAAVPAWTVSYALYPTVANVAPAQLCTLSVVADTPGDSLGCVECWVTWDAARVTLVSGQEGALFKNAGVGRLFFNHAVAADTFSVEGCLLGYRTYLLTPGQVARFIFRGDQAGVSPVSIVRFNLWDIDRTAFEPEFDPNAWIVVGSPTGVAPRSAGRLDVRAHPNPFNPSTTIELRAQAGAHVRMDIYSAAGRRVRRLFDGRMQQDVARFLWDGNDDNGSRLPSGVYFATALGEESSTTRKVVLIK
;
A
#
# COMPACT_ATOMS: atom_id res chain seq x y z
N MET A 1 -47.24 -16.63 35.36
CA MET A 1 -46.14 -17.30 34.62
C MET A 1 -45.94 -16.55 33.29
N ARG A 2 -44.94 -15.70 33.21
CA ARG A 2 -44.54 -15.02 31.97
C ARG A 2 -43.05 -15.26 31.78
N SER A 3 -42.71 -15.98 30.74
CA SER A 3 -41.38 -16.25 30.29
C SER A 3 -40.79 -15.00 29.59
N SER A 4 -39.75 -14.43 30.13
CA SER A 4 -38.97 -13.37 29.51
C SER A 4 -37.88 -13.97 28.62
N GLN A 5 -37.96 -13.76 27.32
CA GLN A 5 -36.88 -14.03 26.40
C GLN A 5 -35.86 -12.89 26.47
N TRP A 6 -34.60 -13.24 26.68
CA TRP A 6 -33.47 -12.34 26.54
C TRP A 6 -32.92 -12.44 25.14
N THR A 7 -33.09 -11.37 24.36
CA THR A 7 -32.36 -11.18 23.11
C THR A 7 -31.11 -10.36 23.42
N SER A 8 -29.97 -10.97 23.28
CA SER A 8 -28.68 -10.31 23.38
C SER A 8 -28.39 -9.58 22.07
N GLY A 9 -28.61 -8.27 22.06
CA GLY A 9 -28.11 -7.38 21.03
C GLY A 9 -26.92 -6.61 21.56
N VAL A 10 -25.72 -6.99 21.15
CA VAL A 10 -24.52 -6.16 21.37
C VAL A 10 -24.47 -5.14 20.26
N VAL A 11 -24.97 -3.95 20.49
CA VAL A 11 -24.75 -2.78 19.65
C VAL A 11 -23.64 -1.99 20.31
N GLY A 12 -22.43 -2.12 19.78
CA GLY A 12 -21.33 -1.23 20.10
C GLY A 12 -21.59 0.14 19.47
N ALA A 13 -22.17 1.07 20.22
CA ALA A 13 -22.30 2.45 19.83
C ALA A 13 -20.95 3.15 20.05
N ALA A 14 -20.22 3.42 18.99
CA ALA A 14 -19.10 4.36 19.01
C ALA A 14 -19.69 5.78 19.12
N LEU A 15 -19.47 6.44 20.24
CA LEU A 15 -19.76 7.85 20.41
C LEU A 15 -18.78 8.68 19.57
N PHE A 16 -19.28 9.25 18.49
CA PHE A 16 -18.58 10.34 17.78
C PHE A 16 -18.76 11.63 18.55
N VAL A 17 -17.70 12.10 19.18
CA VAL A 17 -17.60 13.48 19.65
C VAL A 17 -17.01 14.29 18.50
N SER A 18 -17.84 15.08 17.84
CA SER A 18 -17.39 16.08 16.86
C SER A 18 -16.81 17.27 17.60
N CYS A 19 -15.49 17.42 17.61
CA CYS A 19 -14.82 18.69 17.90
C CYS A 19 -14.54 19.42 16.60
N LEU A 20 -15.21 20.54 16.40
CA LEU A 20 -14.85 21.51 15.36
C LEU A 20 -13.50 22.15 15.69
N GLY A 21 -12.62 22.24 14.69
CA GLY A 21 -11.69 23.32 14.54
C GLY A 21 -10.23 23.01 14.87
N ALA A 22 -9.50 22.58 13.90
CA ALA A 22 -8.19 22.98 13.39
C ALA A 22 -7.83 21.98 12.28
N ALA A 23 -7.48 22.47 11.10
CA ALA A 23 -6.95 21.62 10.04
C ALA A 23 -5.60 21.08 10.52
N VAL A 24 -5.62 19.86 11.07
CA VAL A 24 -4.40 19.10 11.34
C VAL A 24 -3.84 18.71 9.97
N PRO A 25 -2.56 18.90 9.70
CA PRO A 25 -1.99 18.40 8.45
C PRO A 25 -2.29 16.90 8.36
N ALA A 26 -2.96 16.49 7.30
CA ALA A 26 -3.21 15.09 7.02
C ALA A 26 -1.85 14.41 6.83
N TRP A 27 -1.39 13.67 7.83
CA TRP A 27 -0.23 12.78 7.72
C TRP A 27 -0.67 11.59 6.87
N THR A 28 -0.17 11.52 5.66
CA THR A 28 -0.49 10.42 4.77
C THR A 28 0.48 9.29 5.02
N VAL A 29 -0.02 8.21 5.59
CA VAL A 29 0.75 6.97 5.73
C VAL A 29 0.62 6.19 4.44
N SER A 30 1.72 5.98 3.74
CA SER A 30 1.76 5.07 2.60
C SER A 30 1.91 3.63 3.07
N TYR A 31 1.21 2.72 2.39
CA TYR A 31 1.34 1.28 2.61
C TYR A 31 1.39 0.56 1.26
N ALA A 32 1.95 -0.66 1.26
CA ALA A 32 2.08 -1.45 0.05
C ALA A 32 1.97 -2.94 0.33
N LEU A 33 1.49 -3.69 -0.67
CA LEU A 33 1.56 -5.15 -0.70
C LEU A 33 2.86 -5.61 -1.37
N TYR A 34 3.59 -6.51 -0.73
CA TYR A 34 4.82 -7.13 -1.25
C TYR A 34 4.78 -8.66 -1.18
N PRO A 35 5.26 -9.32 -2.24
CA PRO A 35 5.57 -8.80 -3.55
C PRO A 35 4.31 -8.32 -4.28
N THR A 36 4.42 -7.36 -5.19
CA THR A 36 3.29 -6.93 -6.03
C THR A 36 2.82 -8.00 -7.00
N VAL A 37 3.68 -8.96 -7.32
CA VAL A 37 3.34 -10.17 -8.09
C VAL A 37 3.98 -11.38 -7.42
N ALA A 38 3.18 -12.35 -7.03
CA ALA A 38 3.60 -13.65 -6.53
C ALA A 38 3.26 -14.75 -7.54
N ASN A 39 4.28 -15.46 -8.07
CA ASN A 39 4.08 -16.62 -8.91
C ASN A 39 4.09 -17.88 -8.04
N VAL A 40 3.08 -18.72 -8.17
CA VAL A 40 2.92 -19.93 -7.37
C VAL A 40 2.39 -21.09 -8.22
N ALA A 41 2.95 -22.29 -8.04
CA ALA A 41 2.38 -23.49 -8.66
C ALA A 41 1.10 -23.92 -7.91
N PRO A 42 0.19 -24.68 -8.55
CA PRO A 42 -0.95 -25.25 -7.87
C PRO A 42 -0.53 -26.03 -6.60
N ALA A 43 -1.29 -25.90 -5.54
CA ALA A 43 -1.04 -26.45 -4.20
C ALA A 43 0.19 -25.87 -3.46
N GLN A 44 0.93 -24.93 -4.04
CA GLN A 44 2.04 -24.25 -3.39
C GLN A 44 1.58 -22.99 -2.66
N LEU A 45 2.38 -22.59 -1.68
CA LEU A 45 2.12 -21.41 -0.86
C LEU A 45 2.90 -20.20 -1.36
N CYS A 46 2.29 -19.04 -1.27
CA CYS A 46 2.97 -17.75 -1.38
C CYS A 46 2.59 -16.82 -0.23
N THR A 47 3.40 -15.81 0.02
CA THR A 47 3.17 -14.85 1.10
C THR A 47 3.13 -13.44 0.50
N LEU A 48 2.08 -12.70 0.83
CA LEU A 48 2.01 -11.26 0.63
C LEU A 48 2.15 -10.55 1.98
N SER A 49 2.95 -9.51 2.00
CA SER A 49 3.22 -8.70 3.20
C SER A 49 2.64 -7.30 3.01
N VAL A 50 1.95 -6.80 4.01
CA VAL A 50 1.55 -5.40 4.09
C VAL A 50 2.62 -4.64 4.85
N VAL A 51 3.18 -3.61 4.24
CA VAL A 51 4.23 -2.77 4.81
C VAL A 51 3.73 -1.35 4.92
N ALA A 52 3.78 -0.77 6.11
CA ALA A 52 3.64 0.67 6.30
C ALA A 52 4.99 1.33 6.03
N ASP A 53 5.03 2.29 5.12
CA ASP A 53 6.28 2.86 4.56
C ASP A 53 6.44 4.36 4.84
N THR A 54 5.77 4.90 5.83
CA THR A 54 5.96 6.31 6.21
C THR A 54 7.01 6.42 7.31
N PRO A 55 8.23 6.88 7.02
CA PRO A 55 9.28 6.95 8.04
C PRO A 55 8.96 7.95 9.15
N GLY A 56 9.09 7.52 10.39
CA GLY A 56 9.02 8.37 11.58
C GLY A 56 7.63 8.57 12.17
N ASP A 57 6.58 7.99 11.56
CA ASP A 57 5.25 8.05 12.14
C ASP A 57 5.11 7.04 13.30
N SER A 58 4.39 7.46 14.32
CA SER A 58 4.07 6.62 15.46
C SER A 58 2.83 5.78 15.16
N LEU A 59 2.94 4.46 15.25
CA LEU A 59 1.87 3.53 14.99
C LEU A 59 1.48 2.80 16.27
N GLY A 60 0.22 2.94 16.68
CA GLY A 60 -0.35 2.25 17.84
C GLY A 60 -1.23 1.06 17.46
N CYS A 61 -2.07 1.23 16.43
CA CYS A 61 -3.00 0.19 15.96
C CYS A 61 -3.05 0.14 14.45
N VAL A 62 -3.41 -1.04 13.92
CA VAL A 62 -3.68 -1.29 12.50
C VAL A 62 -4.92 -2.14 12.33
N GLU A 63 -5.73 -1.83 11.34
CA GLU A 63 -6.77 -2.69 10.78
C GLU A 63 -6.53 -2.81 9.28
N CYS A 64 -6.48 -4.03 8.76
CA CYS A 64 -6.23 -4.29 7.35
C CYS A 64 -7.17 -5.39 6.85
N TRP A 65 -7.99 -5.07 5.86
CA TRP A 65 -8.87 -6.03 5.19
C TRP A 65 -8.37 -6.27 3.79
N VAL A 66 -8.20 -7.54 3.43
CA VAL A 66 -7.81 -7.96 2.09
C VAL A 66 -8.89 -8.79 1.44
N THR A 67 -9.04 -8.63 0.13
CA THR A 67 -9.92 -9.46 -0.72
C THR A 67 -9.11 -10.07 -1.87
N TRP A 68 -9.61 -11.20 -2.41
CA TRP A 68 -8.96 -11.96 -3.49
C TRP A 68 -9.99 -12.73 -4.32
N ASP A 69 -9.55 -13.35 -5.43
CA ASP A 69 -10.38 -14.30 -6.19
C ASP A 69 -10.35 -15.69 -5.53
N ALA A 70 -11.36 -16.00 -4.73
CA ALA A 70 -11.50 -17.29 -4.02
C ALA A 70 -11.62 -18.51 -4.95
N ALA A 71 -11.92 -18.33 -6.24
CA ALA A 71 -11.90 -19.41 -7.22
C ALA A 71 -10.47 -19.81 -7.62
N ARG A 72 -9.48 -18.96 -7.40
CA ARG A 72 -8.09 -19.14 -7.83
C ARG A 72 -7.14 -19.46 -6.70
N VAL A 73 -7.34 -18.82 -5.56
CA VAL A 73 -6.46 -18.95 -4.40
C VAL A 73 -7.26 -19.05 -3.11
N THR A 74 -6.75 -19.81 -2.16
CA THR A 74 -7.27 -19.89 -0.80
C THR A 74 -6.33 -19.16 0.16
N LEU A 75 -6.86 -18.29 1.00
CA LEU A 75 -6.12 -17.76 2.14
C LEU A 75 -5.96 -18.86 3.20
N VAL A 76 -4.71 -19.19 3.52
CA VAL A 76 -4.36 -20.18 4.54
C VAL A 76 -4.30 -19.53 5.92
N SER A 77 -3.69 -18.33 6.01
CA SER A 77 -3.64 -17.58 7.27
C SER A 77 -3.32 -16.11 7.06
N GLY A 78 -3.92 -15.26 7.90
CA GLY A 78 -3.46 -13.90 8.16
C GLY A 78 -2.63 -13.87 9.45
N GLN A 79 -1.48 -13.23 9.43
CA GLN A 79 -0.53 -13.22 10.52
C GLN A 79 -0.09 -11.81 10.88
N GLU A 80 0.28 -11.62 12.13
CA GLU A 80 0.92 -10.42 12.62
C GLU A 80 2.24 -10.15 11.88
N GLY A 81 2.46 -8.90 11.51
CA GLY A 81 3.72 -8.47 10.91
C GLY A 81 4.85 -8.32 11.90
N ALA A 82 6.07 -8.30 11.40
CA ALA A 82 7.27 -8.21 12.22
C ALA A 82 7.33 -6.93 13.07
N LEU A 83 6.73 -5.83 12.59
CA LEU A 83 6.70 -4.55 13.30
C LEU A 83 6.01 -4.69 14.67
N PHE A 84 4.81 -5.28 14.70
CA PHE A 84 4.07 -5.53 15.94
C PHE A 84 4.67 -6.67 16.76
N LYS A 85 5.03 -7.77 16.08
CA LYS A 85 5.58 -8.95 16.74
C LYS A 85 6.83 -8.64 17.56
N ASN A 86 7.68 -7.73 17.08
CA ASN A 86 8.96 -7.36 17.69
C ASN A 86 8.87 -6.08 18.53
N ALA A 87 7.68 -5.59 18.84
CA ALA A 87 7.46 -4.34 19.57
C ALA A 87 8.07 -4.30 20.98
N GLY A 88 8.33 -5.47 21.60
CA GLY A 88 8.86 -5.53 22.97
C GLY A 88 7.88 -5.12 24.06
N VAL A 89 6.61 -4.85 23.70
CA VAL A 89 5.51 -4.45 24.60
C VAL A 89 4.33 -5.36 24.42
N GLY A 90 3.38 -5.32 25.37
CA GLY A 90 2.12 -6.05 25.26
C GLY A 90 1.34 -5.61 24.02
N ARG A 91 0.68 -6.55 23.36
CA ARG A 91 -0.11 -6.30 22.16
C ARG A 91 -1.30 -7.22 22.07
N LEU A 92 -2.32 -6.79 21.33
CA LEU A 92 -3.44 -7.60 20.90
C LEU A 92 -3.34 -7.78 19.40
N PHE A 93 -3.64 -8.99 18.94
CA PHE A 93 -3.73 -9.31 17.53
C PHE A 93 -4.93 -10.21 17.29
N PHE A 94 -5.79 -9.77 16.36
CA PHE A 94 -6.98 -10.51 15.96
C PHE A 94 -6.93 -10.73 14.46
N ASN A 95 -7.48 -11.85 14.01
CA ASN A 95 -7.72 -12.10 12.60
C ASN A 95 -8.99 -12.93 12.44
N HIS A 96 -9.75 -12.66 11.39
CA HIS A 96 -10.97 -13.42 11.10
C HIS A 96 -11.40 -13.28 9.64
N ALA A 97 -12.12 -14.31 9.17
CA ALA A 97 -12.78 -14.21 7.86
C ALA A 97 -14.00 -13.29 7.98
N VAL A 98 -14.05 -12.31 7.09
CA VAL A 98 -15.19 -11.38 6.95
C VAL A 98 -16.19 -11.92 5.94
N ALA A 99 -15.67 -12.50 4.84
CA ALA A 99 -16.43 -13.18 3.80
C ALA A 99 -15.59 -14.32 3.21
N ALA A 100 -16.13 -15.04 2.24
CA ALA A 100 -15.42 -16.14 1.59
C ALA A 100 -14.12 -15.71 0.88
N ASP A 101 -14.07 -14.46 0.45
CA ASP A 101 -13.00 -13.81 -0.30
C ASP A 101 -12.40 -12.59 0.42
N THR A 102 -12.73 -12.40 1.70
CA THR A 102 -12.31 -11.23 2.47
C THR A 102 -11.87 -11.62 3.88
N PHE A 103 -10.74 -11.12 4.31
CA PHE A 103 -10.14 -11.43 5.61
C PHE A 103 -9.60 -10.15 6.28
N SER A 104 -9.84 -10.06 7.59
CA SER A 104 -9.35 -8.96 8.44
C SER A 104 -8.17 -9.40 9.29
N VAL A 105 -7.21 -8.51 9.45
CA VAL A 105 -6.20 -8.53 10.51
C VAL A 105 -6.22 -7.22 11.25
N GLU A 106 -6.18 -7.29 12.57
CA GLU A 106 -6.23 -6.16 13.47
C GLU A 106 -5.13 -6.33 14.53
N GLY A 107 -4.36 -5.28 14.75
CA GLY A 107 -3.29 -5.28 15.74
C GLY A 107 -3.25 -3.97 16.52
N CYS A 108 -3.10 -4.07 17.86
CA CYS A 108 -2.94 -2.92 18.73
C CYS A 108 -1.88 -3.17 19.78
N LEU A 109 -1.09 -2.15 20.07
CA LEU A 109 -0.17 -2.14 21.20
C LEU A 109 -0.93 -1.87 22.50
N LEU A 110 -0.50 -2.52 23.57
CA LEU A 110 -1.03 -2.32 24.91
C LEU A 110 -0.06 -1.44 25.72
N GLY A 111 -0.63 -0.46 26.41
CA GLY A 111 0.11 0.42 27.30
C GLY A 111 -0.13 1.90 27.03
N TYR A 112 0.27 2.71 28.00
CA TYR A 112 0.15 4.16 27.89
C TYR A 112 1.31 4.69 27.03
N ARG A 113 1.00 5.40 25.93
CA ARG A 113 1.98 5.97 25.00
C ARG A 113 2.95 4.95 24.37
N THR A 114 2.47 3.72 24.14
CA THR A 114 3.25 2.73 23.36
C THR A 114 2.99 2.90 21.88
N TYR A 115 4.06 2.97 21.10
CA TYR A 115 3.99 3.11 19.66
C TYR A 115 5.18 2.43 18.99
N LEU A 116 5.04 2.16 17.71
CA LEU A 116 6.09 1.68 16.82
C LEU A 116 6.43 2.77 15.82
N LEU A 117 7.69 2.87 15.47
CA LEU A 117 8.11 3.73 14.37
C LEU A 117 8.10 2.94 13.06
N THR A 118 7.44 3.48 12.05
CA THR A 118 7.50 2.96 10.69
C THR A 118 8.80 3.41 9.99
N PRO A 119 9.27 2.75 8.96
CA PRO A 119 8.57 1.72 8.18
C PRO A 119 8.65 0.31 8.80
N GLY A 120 7.73 -0.56 8.39
CA GLY A 120 7.78 -1.96 8.78
C GLY A 120 6.60 -2.81 8.32
N GLN A 121 6.78 -4.12 8.39
CA GLN A 121 5.74 -5.08 8.04
C GLN A 121 4.67 -5.13 9.14
N VAL A 122 3.43 -4.75 8.78
CA VAL A 122 2.30 -4.70 9.72
C VAL A 122 1.45 -5.97 9.71
N ALA A 123 1.36 -6.63 8.56
CA ALA A 123 0.61 -7.88 8.41
C ALA A 123 1.24 -8.80 7.35
N ARG A 124 0.93 -10.09 7.40
CA ARG A 124 1.29 -11.09 6.39
C ARG A 124 0.08 -11.96 6.08
N PHE A 125 -0.12 -12.25 4.81
CA PHE A 125 -1.17 -13.14 4.31
C PHE A 125 -0.53 -14.29 3.54
N ILE A 126 -0.82 -15.51 3.93
CA ILE A 126 -0.32 -16.74 3.29
C ILE A 126 -1.45 -17.31 2.45
N PHE A 127 -1.22 -17.38 1.14
CA PHE A 127 -2.16 -17.94 0.18
C PHE A 127 -1.64 -19.23 -0.40
N ARG A 128 -2.57 -20.13 -0.75
CA ARG A 128 -2.32 -21.32 -1.56
C ARG A 128 -2.90 -21.10 -2.95
N GLY A 129 -2.14 -21.40 -3.98
CA GLY A 129 -2.64 -21.47 -5.35
C GLY A 129 -3.51 -22.71 -5.54
N ASP A 130 -4.75 -22.55 -6.00
CA ASP A 130 -5.67 -23.68 -6.21
C ASP A 130 -5.90 -23.95 -7.70
N GLN A 131 -6.32 -22.95 -8.46
CA GLN A 131 -6.59 -23.07 -9.88
C GLN A 131 -5.72 -22.12 -10.70
N ALA A 132 -5.25 -22.62 -11.86
CA ALA A 132 -4.45 -21.81 -12.77
C ALA A 132 -5.18 -20.53 -13.19
N GLY A 133 -4.46 -19.42 -13.18
CA GLY A 133 -4.95 -18.10 -13.54
C GLY A 133 -4.37 -17.00 -12.65
N VAL A 134 -4.96 -15.83 -12.70
CA VAL A 134 -4.51 -14.65 -11.96
C VAL A 134 -5.58 -14.25 -10.95
N SER A 135 -5.19 -14.15 -9.69
CA SER A 135 -6.01 -13.58 -8.61
C SER A 135 -5.49 -12.19 -8.27
N PRO A 136 -6.28 -11.13 -8.44
CA PRO A 136 -5.98 -9.84 -7.80
C PRO A 136 -6.11 -10.01 -6.29
N VAL A 137 -5.25 -9.33 -5.54
CA VAL A 137 -5.35 -9.18 -4.09
C VAL A 137 -5.34 -7.70 -3.78
N SER A 138 -6.45 -7.22 -3.23
CA SER A 138 -6.66 -5.79 -2.95
C SER A 138 -6.82 -5.56 -1.47
N ILE A 139 -6.29 -4.46 -0.95
CA ILE A 139 -6.63 -3.96 0.37
C ILE A 139 -7.88 -3.09 0.23
N VAL A 140 -8.98 -3.54 0.80
CA VAL A 140 -10.30 -2.86 0.71
C VAL A 140 -10.61 -2.01 1.94
N ARG A 141 -9.84 -2.21 3.02
CA ARG A 141 -9.86 -1.35 4.20
C ARG A 141 -8.47 -1.35 4.84
N PHE A 142 -7.98 -0.17 5.13
CA PHE A 142 -6.73 -0.02 5.85
C PHE A 142 -6.83 1.21 6.75
N ASN A 143 -6.85 0.97 8.05
CA ASN A 143 -6.89 2.01 9.05
C ASN A 143 -5.63 1.90 9.92
N LEU A 144 -5.00 3.00 10.16
CA LEU A 144 -3.90 3.14 11.10
C LEU A 144 -4.29 4.18 12.15
N TRP A 145 -3.87 3.93 13.37
CA TRP A 145 -4.03 4.89 14.47
C TRP A 145 -2.68 5.11 15.11
N ASP A 146 -2.38 6.38 15.36
CA ASP A 146 -1.24 6.79 16.15
C ASP A 146 -1.48 6.58 17.66
N ILE A 147 -0.53 7.05 18.46
CA ILE A 147 -0.59 7.03 19.91
C ILE A 147 -1.76 7.82 20.50
N ASP A 148 -2.21 8.87 19.82
CA ASP A 148 -3.31 9.74 20.22
C ASP A 148 -4.66 9.27 19.65
N ARG A 149 -4.66 8.09 18.96
CA ARG A 149 -5.82 7.48 18.27
C ARG A 149 -6.35 8.32 17.12
N THR A 150 -5.50 9.12 16.52
CA THR A 150 -5.82 9.80 15.27
C THR A 150 -5.84 8.77 14.15
N ALA A 151 -6.94 8.65 13.43
CA ALA A 151 -7.04 7.76 12.29
C ALA A 151 -6.32 8.41 11.10
N PHE A 152 -5.53 7.61 10.40
CA PHE A 152 -4.94 8.00 9.13
C PHE A 152 -5.78 7.38 8.00
N GLU A 153 -6.20 8.21 7.05
CA GLU A 153 -6.82 7.70 5.84
C GLU A 153 -5.73 7.39 4.80
N PRO A 154 -5.71 6.17 4.26
CA PRO A 154 -4.72 5.79 3.27
C PRO A 154 -5.01 6.44 1.92
N GLU A 155 -3.99 7.00 1.28
CA GLU A 155 -4.12 7.66 -0.04
C GLU A 155 -4.12 6.69 -1.24
N PHE A 156 -3.83 5.39 -1.03
CA PHE A 156 -3.62 4.45 -2.14
C PHE A 156 -4.35 3.13 -1.93
N ASP A 157 -4.87 2.59 -3.02
CA ASP A 157 -5.41 1.23 -3.12
C ASP A 157 -4.30 0.30 -3.66
N PRO A 158 -3.48 -0.33 -2.78
CA PRO A 158 -2.40 -1.19 -3.22
C PRO A 158 -2.97 -2.53 -3.65
N ASN A 159 -2.75 -2.86 -4.90
CA ASN A 159 -3.07 -4.17 -5.45
C ASN A 159 -1.81 -5.01 -5.61
N ALA A 160 -1.94 -6.29 -5.32
CA ALA A 160 -0.98 -7.32 -5.67
C ALA A 160 -1.66 -8.39 -6.52
N TRP A 161 -0.86 -9.23 -7.18
CA TRP A 161 -1.35 -10.28 -8.05
C TRP A 161 -0.74 -11.62 -7.64
N ILE A 162 -1.57 -12.64 -7.50
CA ILE A 162 -1.10 -14.03 -7.36
C ILE A 162 -1.37 -14.73 -8.69
N VAL A 163 -0.30 -15.16 -9.34
CA VAL A 163 -0.36 -15.93 -10.60
C VAL A 163 -0.19 -17.38 -10.27
N VAL A 164 -1.24 -18.16 -10.43
CA VAL A 164 -1.23 -19.63 -10.21
C VAL A 164 -1.04 -20.33 -11.55
N GLY A 165 0.00 -21.14 -11.67
CA GLY A 165 0.25 -21.96 -12.86
C GLY A 165 1.71 -22.38 -12.95
N SER A 166 1.99 -23.37 -13.79
CA SER A 166 3.37 -23.70 -14.12
C SER A 166 4.00 -22.52 -14.87
N PRO A 167 5.24 -22.15 -14.55
CA PRO A 167 6.02 -21.29 -15.40
C PRO A 167 6.45 -22.12 -16.64
N THR A 168 5.51 -22.40 -17.54
CA THR A 168 5.88 -22.86 -18.88
C THR A 168 6.50 -21.69 -19.61
N GLY A 169 7.83 -21.53 -19.44
CA GLY A 169 8.78 -20.89 -20.36
C GLY A 169 8.54 -19.47 -20.89
N VAL A 170 7.39 -18.87 -20.62
CA VAL A 170 7.12 -17.45 -20.82
C VAL A 170 6.59 -16.95 -19.46
N ALA A 171 7.46 -16.26 -18.70
CA ALA A 171 6.91 -15.36 -17.68
C ALA A 171 5.74 -14.63 -18.33
N PRO A 172 4.54 -14.55 -17.71
CA PRO A 172 3.51 -13.70 -18.24
C PRO A 172 4.24 -12.38 -18.48
N ARG A 173 4.33 -11.96 -19.73
CA ARG A 173 4.81 -10.62 -20.05
C ARG A 173 3.97 -9.76 -19.16
N SER A 174 4.61 -9.18 -18.13
CA SER A 174 3.92 -8.48 -17.06
C SER A 174 3.02 -7.47 -17.75
N ALA A 175 1.74 -7.84 -17.89
CA ALA A 175 0.77 -6.99 -18.52
C ALA A 175 0.79 -5.72 -17.67
N GLY A 176 1.42 -4.68 -18.20
CA GLY A 176 1.36 -3.36 -17.66
C GLY A 176 2.08 -3.07 -16.34
N ARG A 177 3.05 -3.89 -15.89
CA ARG A 177 3.80 -3.54 -14.66
C ARG A 177 4.56 -2.25 -14.85
N LEU A 178 4.07 -1.20 -14.22
CA LEU A 178 4.80 0.05 -14.10
C LEU A 178 5.90 -0.09 -13.06
N ASP A 179 7.11 0.35 -13.38
CA ASP A 179 8.21 0.52 -12.42
C ASP A 179 8.82 1.90 -12.64
N VAL A 180 9.06 2.63 -11.54
CA VAL A 180 9.65 3.96 -11.57
C VAL A 180 10.90 3.94 -10.72
N ARG A 181 12.00 4.40 -11.29
CA ARG A 181 13.29 4.57 -10.60
C ARG A 181 13.79 5.98 -10.77
N ALA A 182 14.49 6.48 -9.77
CA ALA A 182 15.14 7.79 -9.82
C ALA A 182 16.61 7.63 -9.47
N HIS A 183 17.50 8.15 -10.32
CA HIS A 183 18.93 8.12 -10.06
C HIS A 183 19.62 9.38 -10.64
N PRO A 184 20.44 10.05 -9.82
CA PRO A 184 20.69 9.87 -8.39
C PRO A 184 19.46 10.19 -7.54
N ASN A 185 19.37 9.60 -6.34
CA ASN A 185 18.36 9.91 -5.33
C ASN A 185 18.98 9.66 -3.94
N PRO A 186 19.24 10.66 -3.10
CA PRO A 186 18.93 12.10 -3.31
C PRO A 186 19.67 12.74 -4.49
N PHE A 187 19.14 13.87 -5.02
CA PHE A 187 19.71 14.53 -6.18
C PHE A 187 19.94 16.04 -6.00
N ASN A 188 20.93 16.58 -6.74
CA ASN A 188 21.27 17.99 -6.85
C ASN A 188 22.02 18.21 -8.18
N PRO A 189 21.59 19.08 -9.10
CA PRO A 189 20.29 19.71 -9.23
C PRO A 189 19.29 18.85 -10.00
N SER A 190 19.70 17.70 -10.58
CA SER A 190 18.86 16.90 -11.46
C SER A 190 18.94 15.41 -11.17
N THR A 191 17.87 14.71 -11.54
CA THR A 191 17.79 13.24 -11.49
C THR A 191 17.17 12.71 -12.76
N THR A 192 17.53 11.49 -13.15
CA THR A 192 16.88 10.77 -14.23
C THR A 192 15.79 9.87 -13.64
N ILE A 193 14.55 10.10 -14.05
CA ILE A 193 13.41 9.24 -13.74
C ILE A 193 13.28 8.21 -14.86
N GLU A 194 13.52 6.94 -14.54
CA GLU A 194 13.31 5.81 -15.45
C GLU A 194 11.93 5.22 -15.23
N LEU A 195 11.11 5.19 -16.26
CA LEU A 195 9.81 4.55 -16.31
C LEU A 195 9.92 3.26 -17.12
N ARG A 196 9.49 2.16 -16.53
CA ARG A 196 9.30 0.87 -17.21
C ARG A 196 7.82 0.58 -17.33
N ALA A 197 7.37 0.34 -18.55
CA ALA A 197 6.01 -0.06 -18.88
C ALA A 197 6.04 -0.81 -20.22
N GLN A 198 5.03 -1.60 -20.48
CA GLN A 198 4.92 -2.29 -21.75
C GLN A 198 4.86 -1.30 -22.92
N ALA A 199 5.60 -1.56 -23.99
CA ALA A 199 5.48 -0.79 -25.23
C ALA A 199 4.03 -0.80 -25.72
N GLY A 200 3.52 0.37 -26.13
CA GLY A 200 2.13 0.60 -26.53
C GLY A 200 1.17 0.95 -25.39
N ALA A 201 1.51 0.71 -24.12
CA ALA A 201 0.68 1.11 -22.99
C ALA A 201 0.58 2.63 -22.89
N HIS A 202 -0.61 3.16 -22.59
CA HIS A 202 -0.79 4.55 -22.25
C HIS A 202 -0.41 4.78 -20.79
N VAL A 203 0.55 5.68 -20.57
CA VAL A 203 1.05 5.99 -19.22
C VAL A 203 1.12 7.49 -19.03
N ARG A 204 0.73 7.95 -17.85
CA ARG A 204 0.95 9.31 -17.38
C ARG A 204 1.95 9.28 -16.22
N MET A 205 2.98 10.11 -16.27
CA MET A 205 3.96 10.28 -15.22
C MET A 205 4.01 11.70 -14.73
N ASP A 206 3.68 11.89 -13.47
CA ASP A 206 3.65 13.18 -12.80
C ASP A 206 4.58 13.17 -11.56
N ILE A 207 5.07 14.35 -11.18
CA ILE A 207 5.76 14.59 -9.92
C ILE A 207 4.83 15.35 -8.99
N TYR A 208 4.74 14.88 -7.74
CA TYR A 208 3.95 15.49 -6.69
C TYR A 208 4.85 15.97 -5.54
N SER A 209 4.47 17.06 -4.89
CA SER A 209 5.06 17.48 -3.62
C SER A 209 4.58 16.59 -2.47
N ALA A 210 5.22 16.71 -1.31
CA ALA A 210 4.77 16.04 -0.07
C ALA A 210 3.35 16.43 0.37
N ALA A 211 2.83 17.57 -0.10
CA ALA A 211 1.46 18.02 0.14
C ALA A 211 0.46 17.51 -0.93
N GLY A 212 0.83 16.49 -1.74
CA GLY A 212 -0.05 15.92 -2.77
C GLY A 212 -0.30 16.84 -3.98
N ARG A 213 0.31 18.03 -4.04
CA ARG A 213 0.15 18.92 -5.18
C ARG A 213 1.03 18.46 -6.33
N ARG A 214 0.45 18.24 -7.52
CA ARG A 214 1.24 18.01 -8.74
C ARG A 214 2.10 19.24 -9.04
N VAL A 215 3.41 19.02 -9.19
CA VAL A 215 4.39 20.09 -9.45
C VAL A 215 4.94 20.01 -10.89
N ARG A 216 5.04 18.80 -11.46
CA ARG A 216 5.58 18.62 -12.81
C ARG A 216 4.90 17.44 -13.50
N ARG A 217 4.59 17.58 -14.80
CA ARG A 217 4.28 16.45 -15.67
C ARG A 217 5.51 16.10 -16.50
N LEU A 218 5.95 14.85 -16.40
CA LEU A 218 7.10 14.35 -17.16
C LEU A 218 6.67 13.65 -18.44
N PHE A 219 5.54 12.95 -18.44
CA PHE A 219 5.05 12.19 -19.57
C PHE A 219 3.53 12.01 -19.52
N ASP A 220 2.90 12.00 -20.70
CA ASP A 220 1.48 11.64 -20.85
C ASP A 220 1.31 11.14 -22.29
N GLY A 221 1.20 9.82 -22.46
CA GLY A 221 1.11 9.24 -23.81
C GLY A 221 1.38 7.74 -23.85
N ARG A 222 1.52 7.20 -25.08
CA ARG A 222 1.84 5.79 -25.28
C ARG A 222 3.34 5.56 -25.23
N MET A 223 3.74 4.53 -24.49
CA MET A 223 5.14 4.09 -24.44
C MET A 223 5.60 3.59 -25.80
N GLN A 224 6.68 4.17 -26.33
CA GLN A 224 7.28 3.71 -27.59
C GLN A 224 8.15 2.46 -27.41
N GLN A 225 8.71 2.29 -26.21
CA GLN A 225 9.59 1.20 -25.81
C GLN A 225 9.26 0.80 -24.37
N ASP A 226 9.73 -0.36 -23.93
CA ASP A 226 9.50 -0.85 -22.57
C ASP A 226 10.17 0.01 -21.47
N VAL A 227 11.08 0.91 -21.86
CA VAL A 227 11.80 1.82 -20.94
C VAL A 227 11.86 3.22 -21.52
N ALA A 228 11.42 4.20 -20.75
CA ALA A 228 11.58 5.62 -21.03
C ALA A 228 12.36 6.31 -19.92
N ARG A 229 13.15 7.34 -20.25
CA ARG A 229 13.93 8.12 -19.30
C ARG A 229 13.62 9.61 -19.44
N PHE A 230 13.37 10.24 -18.31
CA PHE A 230 13.03 11.65 -18.21
C PHE A 230 14.00 12.33 -17.26
N LEU A 231 14.62 13.42 -17.70
CA LEU A 231 15.41 14.26 -16.81
C LEU A 231 14.48 15.20 -16.05
N TRP A 232 14.57 15.18 -14.71
CA TRP A 232 13.93 16.17 -13.88
C TRP A 232 14.97 17.02 -13.16
N ASP A 233 14.90 18.32 -13.39
CA ASP A 233 15.83 19.34 -12.93
C ASP A 233 15.40 20.03 -11.62
N GLY A 234 14.39 19.47 -10.92
CA GLY A 234 13.85 20.04 -9.70
C GLY A 234 13.01 21.29 -9.89
N ASN A 235 12.54 21.55 -11.13
CA ASN A 235 11.64 22.66 -11.44
C ASN A 235 10.19 22.16 -11.60
N ASP A 236 9.23 23.06 -11.42
CA ASP A 236 7.82 22.82 -11.69
C ASP A 236 7.47 22.96 -13.18
N ASP A 237 6.17 22.82 -13.54
CA ASP A 237 5.69 22.99 -14.93
C ASP A 237 5.93 24.41 -15.49
N ASN A 238 6.07 25.42 -14.63
CA ASN A 238 6.33 26.81 -15.02
C ASN A 238 7.83 27.15 -15.08
N GLY A 239 8.71 26.17 -14.83
CA GLY A 239 10.14 26.37 -14.77
C GLY A 239 10.65 26.99 -13.45
N SER A 240 9.78 27.15 -12.45
CA SER A 240 10.16 27.69 -11.15
C SER A 240 10.86 26.62 -10.32
N ARG A 241 11.96 27.00 -9.66
CA ARG A 241 12.72 26.10 -8.80
C ARG A 241 11.94 25.69 -7.55
N LEU A 242 11.83 24.39 -7.36
CA LEU A 242 11.19 23.82 -6.16
C LEU A 242 12.16 23.83 -4.95
N PRO A 243 11.66 23.94 -3.72
CA PRO A 243 12.50 23.87 -2.52
C PRO A 243 13.09 22.48 -2.32
N SER A 244 14.18 22.39 -1.54
CA SER A 244 14.68 21.10 -1.05
C SER A 244 13.59 20.37 -0.29
N GLY A 245 13.44 19.07 -0.51
CA GLY A 245 12.36 18.30 0.12
C GLY A 245 12.10 16.97 -0.54
N VAL A 246 11.04 16.32 -0.08
CA VAL A 246 10.55 15.04 -0.60
C VAL A 246 9.51 15.30 -1.68
N TYR A 247 9.66 14.58 -2.78
CA TYR A 247 8.74 14.54 -3.91
C TYR A 247 8.41 13.11 -4.28
N PHE A 248 7.36 12.91 -5.03
CA PHE A 248 6.88 11.60 -5.45
C PHE A 248 6.72 11.57 -6.96
N ALA A 249 7.48 10.71 -7.63
CA ALA A 249 7.31 10.41 -9.04
C ALA A 249 6.27 9.29 -9.16
N THR A 250 5.11 9.60 -9.72
CA THR A 250 3.98 8.67 -9.85
C THR A 250 3.70 8.39 -11.32
N ALA A 251 3.71 7.13 -11.70
CA ALA A 251 3.26 6.67 -13.00
C ALA A 251 1.89 6.00 -12.87
N LEU A 252 0.96 6.41 -13.76
CA LEU A 252 -0.40 5.90 -13.85
C LEU A 252 -0.58 5.27 -15.22
N GLY A 253 -0.90 3.99 -15.28
CA GLY A 253 -1.35 3.27 -16.48
C GLY A 253 -2.84 2.96 -16.40
N GLU A 254 -3.34 2.22 -17.40
CA GLU A 254 -4.77 1.86 -17.48
C GLU A 254 -5.18 0.89 -16.35
N GLU A 255 -4.29 -0.01 -15.92
CA GLU A 255 -4.59 -1.07 -14.94
C GLU A 255 -3.66 -1.05 -13.71
N SER A 256 -2.70 -0.14 -13.66
CA SER A 256 -1.70 -0.12 -12.59
C SER A 256 -1.15 1.27 -12.35
N SER A 257 -0.71 1.51 -11.12
CA SER A 257 0.03 2.71 -10.75
C SER A 257 1.27 2.35 -9.94
N THR A 258 2.27 3.21 -9.96
CA THR A 258 3.46 3.07 -9.13
C THR A 258 3.99 4.44 -8.75
N THR A 259 4.52 4.53 -7.53
CA THR A 259 5.08 5.78 -6.98
C THR A 259 6.48 5.54 -6.45
N ARG A 260 7.36 6.48 -6.71
CA ARG A 260 8.74 6.48 -6.21
C ARG A 260 9.05 7.78 -5.47
N LYS A 261 9.52 7.66 -4.23
CA LYS A 261 10.04 8.80 -3.46
C LYS A 261 11.33 9.32 -4.09
N VAL A 262 11.42 10.63 -4.26
CA VAL A 262 12.58 11.34 -4.82
C VAL A 262 12.93 12.51 -3.91
N VAL A 263 14.19 12.64 -3.53
CA VAL A 263 14.65 13.65 -2.57
C VAL A 263 15.51 14.68 -3.29
N LEU A 264 15.04 15.93 -3.31
CA LEU A 264 15.79 17.08 -3.83
C LEU A 264 16.59 17.73 -2.71
N ILE A 265 17.88 17.88 -2.91
CA ILE A 265 18.80 18.59 -2.01
C ILE A 265 19.40 19.78 -2.78
N LYS A 266 19.49 20.92 -2.13
CA LYS A 266 20.19 22.10 -2.65
C LYS A 266 21.44 22.35 -1.86
#